data_0f97990503fc9cf3a5c25ab07d2d53ee
#
_entry.id   0f97990503fc9cf3a5c25ab07d2d53ee
#
_cell.length_a   1.000
_cell.length_b   1.000
_cell.length_c   1.000
_cell.angle_alpha   90.00
_cell.angle_beta   90.00
_cell.angle_gamma   90.00
#
_symmetry.space_group_name_H-M   'P 1'
#
loop_
_entity.id
_entity.type
_entity.pdbx_description
1 polymer ?
#
loop_
_entity_poly.entity_id
_entity_poly.type
_entity_poly.pdbx_seq_one_letter_code
_entity_poly.pdbx_strand_id
1 'polypeptide(L)'
;MIRIYYACDLHGSESTFLKFVNAGKLKVYKANVVIASGDLTGKAMVPIIDNENGTYQTKFLGSEETINSKEELQNLIKRIRNVGYYYDIVTKQRNQELSADPKQQGAILEKHVLEEMERWVRVAEERLKGTGVACYMMPGNDDTTEVGEIINRSSCVVNPEDKAVEIGEGHEMISTGFSNPTPWHTPRECSEEELKAKIDRMAAMLKDVKNSIFNFHCPPFGTGLDTAPKLDKDLRPVVATGELMKIPVGSTAVLKAIEDYQPLVGMHGHIHESPGEVKIGKTICFNAGSEYQSGILRGYVIDLEKNKVKQCLHVEA
;
A
#
# COMPACT_ATOMS: atom_id res chain seq x y z
N MET A 1 -17.57 13.61 -15.52
CA MET A 1 -16.11 13.52 -15.30
C MET A 1 -15.85 13.16 -13.86
N ILE A 2 -15.10 12.09 -13.61
CA ILE A 2 -14.69 11.69 -12.28
C ILE A 2 -13.20 11.98 -12.08
N ARG A 3 -12.81 12.47 -10.91
CA ARG A 3 -11.42 12.69 -10.52
C ARG A 3 -11.06 11.75 -9.39
N ILE A 4 -10.03 10.94 -9.62
CA ILE A 4 -9.50 9.95 -8.69
C ILE A 4 -8.17 10.46 -8.14
N TYR A 5 -7.97 10.37 -6.83
CA TYR A 5 -6.66 10.39 -6.21
C TYR A 5 -6.27 8.96 -5.84
N TYR A 6 -5.20 8.48 -6.44
CA TYR A 6 -4.68 7.12 -6.26
C TYR A 6 -3.34 7.15 -5.53
N ALA A 7 -3.17 6.31 -4.53
CA ALA A 7 -1.91 6.04 -3.85
C ALA A 7 -1.82 4.55 -3.50
N CYS A 8 -0.62 4.07 -3.19
CA CYS A 8 -0.35 2.69 -2.79
C CYS A 8 0.80 2.65 -1.78
N ASP A 9 1.06 1.48 -1.21
CA ASP A 9 2.26 1.18 -0.43
C ASP A 9 2.48 2.17 0.73
N LEU A 10 1.45 2.33 1.58
CA LEU A 10 1.50 3.21 2.75
C LEU A 10 2.33 2.62 3.91
N HIS A 11 2.42 1.29 3.97
CA HIS A 11 3.25 0.52 4.90
C HIS A 11 3.24 1.01 6.35
N GLY A 12 2.04 1.25 6.90
CA GLY A 12 1.86 1.68 8.29
C GLY A 12 2.30 3.12 8.58
N SER A 13 2.74 3.90 7.58
CA SER A 13 3.18 5.27 7.80
C SER A 13 2.01 6.20 8.11
N GLU A 14 1.93 6.64 9.35
CA GLU A 14 0.92 7.60 9.83
C GLU A 14 0.91 8.88 9.00
N SER A 15 2.09 9.36 8.64
CA SER A 15 2.24 10.59 7.86
C SER A 15 1.59 10.44 6.48
N THR A 16 1.89 9.35 5.76
CA THR A 16 1.35 9.13 4.42
C THR A 16 -0.15 8.83 4.46
N PHE A 17 -0.60 8.04 5.43
CA PHE A 17 -2.03 7.78 5.62
C PHE A 17 -2.84 9.07 5.89
N LEU A 18 -2.36 9.94 6.79
CA LEU A 18 -3.05 11.19 7.07
C LEU A 18 -3.09 12.12 5.86
N LYS A 19 -2.04 12.15 5.05
CA LYS A 19 -1.99 12.89 3.78
C LYS A 19 -2.99 12.31 2.77
N PHE A 20 -3.09 10.98 2.67
CA PHE A 20 -4.05 10.30 1.82
C PHE A 20 -5.50 10.68 2.19
N VAL A 21 -5.88 10.56 3.44
CA VAL A 21 -7.22 10.92 3.90
C VAL A 21 -7.49 12.43 3.71
N ASN A 22 -6.48 13.28 3.97
CA ASN A 22 -6.59 14.71 3.77
C ASN A 22 -6.73 15.11 2.30
N ALA A 23 -6.16 14.36 1.37
CA ALA A 23 -6.36 14.58 -0.07
C ALA A 23 -7.85 14.56 -0.44
N GLY A 24 -8.63 13.67 0.17
CA GLY A 24 -10.09 13.62 0.05
C GLY A 24 -10.79 14.71 0.85
N LYS A 25 -10.51 14.82 2.17
CA LYS A 25 -11.18 15.74 3.09
C LYS A 25 -10.99 17.20 2.71
N LEU A 26 -9.77 17.63 2.48
CA LEU A 26 -9.42 19.02 2.21
C LEU A 26 -9.63 19.41 0.75
N LYS A 27 -10.03 18.45 -0.08
CA LYS A 27 -10.22 18.63 -1.53
C LYS A 27 -9.01 19.27 -2.22
N VAL A 28 -7.79 18.97 -1.73
CA VAL A 28 -6.53 19.52 -2.26
C VAL A 28 -6.45 19.30 -3.78
N TYR A 29 -6.79 18.09 -4.20
CA TYR A 29 -6.85 17.73 -5.61
C TYR A 29 -8.26 17.76 -6.20
N LYS A 30 -9.28 18.16 -5.41
CA LYS A 30 -10.71 18.12 -5.79
C LYS A 30 -11.17 16.73 -6.23
N ALA A 31 -10.62 15.68 -5.61
CA ALA A 31 -10.94 14.31 -5.93
C ALA A 31 -12.38 13.97 -5.48
N ASN A 32 -13.08 13.19 -6.33
CA ASN A 32 -14.37 12.58 -6.01
C ASN A 32 -14.17 11.21 -5.35
N VAL A 33 -13.04 10.57 -5.67
CA VAL A 33 -12.67 9.22 -5.22
C VAL A 33 -11.24 9.26 -4.73
N VAL A 34 -10.97 8.60 -3.60
CA VAL A 34 -9.60 8.33 -3.12
C VAL A 34 -9.40 6.84 -2.99
N ILE A 35 -8.26 6.33 -3.46
CA ILE A 35 -7.95 4.90 -3.51
C ILE A 35 -6.56 4.69 -2.90
N ALA A 36 -6.48 3.88 -1.82
CA ALA A 36 -5.23 3.34 -1.29
C ALA A 36 -5.15 1.85 -1.65
N SER A 37 -4.24 1.52 -2.55
CA SER A 37 -4.20 0.22 -3.22
C SER A 37 -3.00 -0.63 -2.84
N GLY A 38 -3.19 -1.45 -1.83
CA GLY A 38 -2.19 -2.43 -1.40
C GLY A 38 -1.16 -1.93 -0.42
N ASP A 39 -0.60 -2.85 0.33
CA ASP A 39 0.46 -2.69 1.31
C ASP A 39 0.20 -1.52 2.28
N LEU A 40 -0.92 -1.67 2.98
CA LEU A 40 -1.41 -0.66 3.92
C LEU A 40 -0.63 -0.69 5.23
N THR A 41 -0.19 -1.87 5.69
CA THR A 41 0.33 -2.08 7.03
C THR A 41 1.86 -2.10 7.09
N GLY A 42 2.40 -1.76 8.27
CA GLY A 42 3.84 -1.80 8.54
C GLY A 42 4.33 -3.21 8.88
N LYS A 43 5.65 -3.39 8.86
CA LYS A 43 6.30 -4.71 8.99
C LYS A 43 7.20 -4.87 10.21
N ALA A 44 7.41 -3.82 10.98
CA ALA A 44 8.40 -3.83 12.05
C ALA A 44 7.86 -3.20 13.34
N MET A 45 8.33 -3.73 14.46
CA MET A 45 8.05 -3.22 15.80
C MET A 45 9.34 -2.76 16.48
N VAL A 46 9.27 -1.60 17.12
CA VAL A 46 10.38 -1.00 17.89
C VAL A 46 10.09 -1.16 19.38
N PRO A 47 10.88 -1.93 20.13
CA PRO A 47 10.74 -1.98 21.57
C PRO A 47 11.26 -0.69 22.19
N ILE A 48 10.48 -0.09 23.07
CA ILE A 48 10.84 1.03 23.92
C ILE A 48 10.99 0.49 25.35
N ILE A 49 12.21 0.45 25.85
CA ILE A 49 12.52 -0.12 27.16
C ILE A 49 12.22 0.89 28.24
N ASP A 50 11.26 0.61 29.12
CA ASP A 50 11.02 1.39 30.32
C ASP A 50 12.05 1.01 31.39
N ASN A 51 12.86 1.97 31.84
CA ASN A 51 13.85 1.78 32.91
C ASN A 51 13.23 1.89 34.31
N GLU A 52 11.89 2.03 34.43
CA GLU A 52 11.15 2.11 35.70
C GLU A 52 11.56 3.29 36.62
N ASN A 53 12.28 4.25 36.08
CA ASN A 53 12.76 5.45 36.78
C ASN A 53 12.33 6.75 36.06
N GLY A 54 11.39 6.64 35.11
CA GLY A 54 10.90 7.76 34.29
C GLY A 54 11.72 8.03 33.04
N THR A 55 12.71 7.18 32.74
CA THR A 55 13.49 7.23 31.50
C THR A 55 13.23 5.99 30.64
N TYR A 56 13.47 6.10 29.33
CA TYR A 56 13.30 5.02 28.38
C TYR A 56 14.53 4.87 27.49
N GLN A 57 14.72 3.70 26.92
CA GLN A 57 15.77 3.42 25.96
C GLN A 57 15.19 2.68 24.74
N THR A 58 15.72 2.96 23.56
CA THR A 58 15.37 2.24 22.35
C THR A 58 16.52 2.22 21.37
N LYS A 59 16.45 1.29 20.40
CA LYS A 59 17.25 1.31 19.19
C LYS A 59 16.34 1.52 18.00
N PHE A 60 16.42 2.68 17.37
CA PHE A 60 15.57 3.06 16.27
C PHE A 60 16.38 3.57 15.07
N LEU A 61 16.14 3.02 13.88
CA LEU A 61 16.88 3.33 12.64
C LEU A 61 18.41 3.26 12.81
N GLY A 62 18.88 2.25 13.55
CA GLY A 62 20.30 2.03 13.79
C GLY A 62 20.92 2.85 14.91
N SER A 63 20.20 3.83 15.48
CA SER A 63 20.67 4.69 16.57
C SER A 63 20.09 4.24 17.91
N GLU A 64 20.95 4.23 18.95
CA GLU A 64 20.51 4.07 20.34
C GLU A 64 20.10 5.43 20.90
N GLU A 65 18.92 5.51 21.49
CA GLU A 65 18.37 6.75 22.05
C GLU A 65 17.97 6.54 23.51
N THR A 66 18.28 7.52 24.35
CA THR A 66 17.78 7.63 25.73
C THR A 66 16.79 8.77 25.80
N ILE A 67 15.63 8.50 26.35
CA ILE A 67 14.49 9.39 26.45
C ILE A 67 14.28 9.75 27.92
N ASN A 68 14.29 11.02 28.28
CA ASN A 68 14.30 11.50 29.66
C ASN A 68 13.01 12.20 30.08
N SER A 69 12.05 12.34 29.17
CA SER A 69 10.78 12.98 29.46
C SER A 69 9.62 12.35 28.71
N LYS A 70 8.40 12.58 29.19
CA LYS A 70 7.17 12.17 28.49
C LYS A 70 7.02 12.84 27.12
N GLU A 71 7.48 14.08 26.98
CA GLU A 71 7.44 14.79 25.71
C GLU A 71 8.38 14.17 24.69
N GLU A 72 9.60 13.85 25.08
CA GLU A 72 10.54 13.13 24.22
C GLU A 72 10.00 11.74 23.81
N LEU A 73 9.34 11.03 24.76
CA LEU A 73 8.68 9.75 24.45
C LEU A 73 7.59 9.91 23.38
N GLN A 74 6.72 10.91 23.50
CA GLN A 74 5.68 11.16 22.50
C GLN A 74 6.29 11.54 21.14
N ASN A 75 7.37 12.31 21.13
CA ASN A 75 8.09 12.65 19.90
C ASN A 75 8.72 11.42 19.24
N LEU A 76 9.32 10.51 20.03
CA LEU A 76 9.83 9.23 19.54
C LEU A 76 8.72 8.38 18.94
N ILE A 77 7.60 8.19 19.64
CA ILE A 77 6.43 7.43 19.18
C ILE A 77 5.94 7.98 17.83
N LYS A 78 5.82 9.30 17.73
CA LYS A 78 5.42 9.95 16.47
C LYS A 78 6.41 9.66 15.34
N ARG A 79 7.71 9.69 15.59
CA ARG A 79 8.73 9.35 14.59
C ARG A 79 8.63 7.90 14.15
N ILE A 80 8.46 6.96 15.09
CA ILE A 80 8.29 5.53 14.81
C ILE A 80 7.07 5.31 13.91
N ARG A 81 5.93 5.89 14.25
CA ARG A 81 4.69 5.75 13.46
C ARG A 81 4.79 6.43 12.08
N ASN A 82 5.51 7.54 11.97
CA ASN A 82 5.66 8.24 10.69
C ASN A 82 6.45 7.44 9.65
N VAL A 83 7.37 6.58 10.09
CA VAL A 83 8.13 5.70 9.17
C VAL A 83 7.45 4.33 8.96
N GLY A 84 6.24 4.14 9.49
CA GLY A 84 5.47 2.91 9.27
C GLY A 84 5.81 1.78 10.23
N TYR A 85 6.43 2.06 11.37
CA TYR A 85 6.72 1.06 12.39
C TYR A 85 5.73 1.14 13.55
N TYR A 86 5.55 0.01 14.20
CA TYR A 86 4.81 -0.11 15.46
C TYR A 86 5.77 0.03 16.64
N TYR A 87 5.26 0.18 17.84
CA TYR A 87 6.07 0.21 19.05
C TYR A 87 5.38 -0.53 20.18
N ASP A 88 6.17 -1.03 21.11
CA ASP A 88 5.68 -1.53 22.37
C ASP A 88 6.57 -1.01 23.51
N ILE A 89 5.96 -0.59 24.62
CA ILE A 89 6.70 -0.12 25.81
C ILE A 89 6.78 -1.29 26.77
N VAL A 90 7.99 -1.76 27.00
CA VAL A 90 8.25 -3.00 27.76
C VAL A 90 9.37 -2.79 28.77
N THR A 91 9.35 -3.58 29.86
CA THR A 91 10.51 -3.66 30.78
C THR A 91 11.68 -4.36 30.09
N LYS A 92 12.89 -4.16 30.65
CA LYS A 92 14.10 -4.84 30.15
C LYS A 92 13.96 -6.38 30.18
N GLN A 93 13.37 -6.91 31.25
CA GLN A 93 13.12 -8.35 31.36
C GLN A 93 12.17 -8.83 30.28
N ARG A 94 11.03 -8.12 30.07
CA ARG A 94 10.05 -8.47 29.06
C ARG A 94 10.64 -8.41 27.64
N ASN A 95 11.48 -7.43 27.35
CA ASN A 95 12.17 -7.34 26.06
C ASN A 95 13.10 -8.54 25.81
N GLN A 96 13.79 -9.03 26.86
CA GLN A 96 14.64 -10.22 26.75
C GLN A 96 13.81 -11.48 26.46
N GLU A 97 12.69 -11.64 27.16
CA GLU A 97 11.75 -12.75 26.94
C GLU A 97 11.22 -12.75 25.50
N LEU A 98 10.77 -11.60 25.01
CA LEU A 98 10.27 -11.44 23.64
C LEU A 98 11.38 -11.71 22.61
N SER A 99 12.60 -11.25 22.86
CA SER A 99 13.72 -11.48 21.94
C SER A 99 14.08 -12.96 21.79
N ALA A 100 13.76 -13.77 22.80
CA ALA A 100 13.97 -15.22 22.78
C ALA A 100 12.81 -16.02 22.15
N ASP A 101 11.66 -15.37 21.88
CA ASP A 101 10.46 -16.02 21.35
C ASP A 101 9.92 -15.32 20.10
N PRO A 102 10.41 -15.67 18.89
CA PRO A 102 9.97 -15.09 17.63
C PRO A 102 8.46 -15.26 17.38
N LYS A 103 7.83 -16.33 17.87
CA LYS A 103 6.38 -16.54 17.71
C LYS A 103 5.58 -15.51 18.49
N GLN A 104 6.02 -15.23 19.72
CA GLN A 104 5.37 -14.22 20.56
C GLN A 104 5.59 -12.82 19.99
N GLN A 105 6.78 -12.51 19.45
CA GLN A 105 7.01 -11.25 18.73
C GLN A 105 6.06 -11.10 17.54
N GLY A 106 5.91 -12.14 16.73
CA GLY A 106 4.99 -12.14 15.59
C GLY A 106 3.55 -11.87 16.00
N ALA A 107 3.06 -12.54 17.06
CA ALA A 107 1.69 -12.34 17.56
C ALA A 107 1.46 -10.91 18.09
N ILE A 108 2.46 -10.31 18.73
CA ILE A 108 2.37 -8.91 19.20
C ILE A 108 2.38 -7.95 18.02
N LEU A 109 3.25 -8.16 17.04
CA LEU A 109 3.27 -7.36 15.82
C LEU A 109 1.91 -7.41 15.10
N GLU A 110 1.38 -8.61 14.89
CA GLU A 110 0.07 -8.81 14.26
C GLU A 110 -1.04 -8.06 15.02
N LYS A 111 -1.06 -8.15 16.35
CA LYS A 111 -2.00 -7.38 17.18
C LYS A 111 -1.91 -5.87 16.90
N HIS A 112 -0.70 -5.31 16.89
CA HIS A 112 -0.50 -3.88 16.62
C HIS A 112 -0.91 -3.50 15.19
N VAL A 113 -0.65 -4.36 14.22
CA VAL A 113 -1.09 -4.20 12.82
C VAL A 113 -2.62 -4.06 12.77
N LEU A 114 -3.34 -4.96 13.39
CA LEU A 114 -4.80 -4.97 13.36
C LEU A 114 -5.41 -3.79 14.14
N GLU A 115 -4.88 -3.47 15.32
CA GLU A 115 -5.30 -2.30 16.11
C GLU A 115 -5.09 -0.98 15.34
N GLU A 116 -3.97 -0.85 14.65
CA GLU A 116 -3.68 0.34 13.86
C GLU A 116 -4.60 0.42 12.64
N MET A 117 -4.88 -0.69 11.97
CA MET A 117 -5.79 -0.73 10.84
C MET A 117 -7.22 -0.34 11.26
N GLU A 118 -7.71 -0.84 12.39
CA GLU A 118 -8.99 -0.41 12.96
C GLU A 118 -9.02 1.09 13.24
N ARG A 119 -7.92 1.62 13.77
CA ARG A 119 -7.78 3.06 14.00
C ARG A 119 -7.79 3.85 12.68
N TRP A 120 -7.08 3.40 11.66
CA TRP A 120 -7.04 4.04 10.36
C TRP A 120 -8.41 4.08 9.70
N VAL A 121 -9.15 2.98 9.73
CA VAL A 121 -10.52 2.93 9.22
C VAL A 121 -11.40 3.95 9.94
N ARG A 122 -11.36 4.02 11.30
CA ARG A 122 -12.10 5.03 12.06
C ARG A 122 -11.72 6.46 11.66
N VAL A 123 -10.44 6.77 11.53
CA VAL A 123 -9.97 8.10 11.13
C VAL A 123 -10.44 8.45 9.71
N ALA A 124 -10.43 7.49 8.78
CA ALA A 124 -10.95 7.69 7.44
C ALA A 124 -12.46 7.98 7.47
N GLU A 125 -13.24 7.21 8.24
CA GLU A 125 -14.67 7.44 8.42
C GLU A 125 -14.96 8.83 9.00
N GLU A 126 -14.30 9.19 10.10
CA GLU A 126 -14.50 10.51 10.76
C GLU A 126 -14.19 11.68 9.83
N ARG A 127 -13.19 11.52 8.98
CA ARG A 127 -12.74 12.61 8.11
C ARG A 127 -13.49 12.71 6.80
N LEU A 128 -13.93 11.58 6.23
CA LEU A 128 -14.52 11.53 4.89
C LEU A 128 -16.05 11.44 4.90
N LYS A 129 -16.66 10.99 6.00
CA LYS A 129 -18.12 10.94 6.12
C LYS A 129 -18.75 12.30 5.87
N GLY A 130 -19.72 12.33 4.95
CA GLY A 130 -20.44 13.56 4.59
C GLY A 130 -19.68 14.52 3.65
N THR A 131 -18.46 14.18 3.20
CA THR A 131 -17.71 15.01 2.24
C THR A 131 -18.15 14.81 0.79
N GLY A 132 -18.84 13.70 0.51
CA GLY A 132 -19.18 13.26 -0.85
C GLY A 132 -18.02 12.60 -1.60
N VAL A 133 -16.90 12.32 -0.92
CA VAL A 133 -15.73 11.61 -1.48
C VAL A 133 -15.86 10.13 -1.16
N ALA A 134 -15.84 9.27 -2.18
CA ALA A 134 -15.76 7.83 -2.01
C ALA A 134 -14.33 7.41 -1.64
N CYS A 135 -14.20 6.48 -0.68
CA CYS A 135 -12.91 6.00 -0.20
C CYS A 135 -12.82 4.49 -0.39
N TYR A 136 -11.78 4.06 -1.09
CA TYR A 136 -11.45 2.66 -1.30
C TYR A 136 -10.09 2.37 -0.69
N MET A 137 -10.00 1.29 0.09
CA MET A 137 -8.75 0.80 0.65
C MET A 137 -8.70 -0.71 0.45
N MET A 138 -7.58 -1.23 0.00
CA MET A 138 -7.40 -2.64 -0.33
C MET A 138 -6.08 -3.14 0.27
N PRO A 139 -6.05 -4.32 0.92
CA PRO A 139 -4.79 -4.93 1.33
C PRO A 139 -3.92 -5.30 0.12
N GLY A 140 -2.59 -5.24 0.26
CA GLY A 140 -1.60 -5.70 -0.72
C GLY A 140 -1.06 -7.09 -0.42
N ASN A 141 0.07 -7.46 -1.03
CA ASN A 141 0.67 -8.77 -0.80
C ASN A 141 1.30 -8.91 0.60
N ASP A 142 1.77 -7.83 1.19
CA ASP A 142 2.36 -7.82 2.54
C ASP A 142 1.31 -7.83 3.67
N ASP A 143 0.07 -7.46 3.37
CA ASP A 143 -1.01 -7.41 4.35
C ASP A 143 -1.61 -8.80 4.60
N THR A 144 -2.16 -9.01 5.79
CA THR A 144 -2.88 -10.26 6.09
C THR A 144 -4.36 -10.17 5.67
N THR A 145 -5.04 -11.33 5.65
CA THR A 145 -6.47 -11.40 5.29
C THR A 145 -7.34 -10.59 6.24
N GLU A 146 -6.98 -10.55 7.53
CA GLU A 146 -7.69 -9.86 8.60
C GLU A 146 -7.76 -8.35 8.35
N VAL A 147 -6.76 -7.77 7.69
CA VAL A 147 -6.76 -6.35 7.26
C VAL A 147 -7.96 -6.08 6.35
N GLY A 148 -8.19 -6.94 5.38
CA GLY A 148 -9.37 -6.86 4.50
C GLY A 148 -10.69 -7.00 5.25
N GLU A 149 -10.75 -7.88 6.26
CA GLU A 149 -11.93 -8.07 7.11
C GLU A 149 -12.24 -6.83 7.95
N ILE A 150 -11.22 -6.16 8.49
CA ILE A 150 -11.39 -4.89 9.22
C ILE A 150 -11.99 -3.82 8.30
N ILE A 151 -11.46 -3.66 7.09
CA ILE A 151 -12.00 -2.70 6.13
C ILE A 151 -13.45 -3.04 5.77
N ASN A 152 -13.79 -4.30 5.59
CA ASN A 152 -15.13 -4.75 5.26
C ASN A 152 -16.19 -4.45 6.35
N ARG A 153 -15.78 -4.15 7.59
CA ARG A 153 -16.71 -3.74 8.68
C ARG A 153 -17.11 -2.27 8.57
N SER A 154 -16.41 -1.48 7.77
CA SER A 154 -16.67 -0.04 7.59
C SER A 154 -17.91 0.21 6.74
N SER A 155 -18.67 1.24 7.10
CA SER A 155 -19.78 1.75 6.29
C SER A 155 -19.37 2.87 5.33
N CYS A 156 -18.14 3.35 5.40
CA CYS A 156 -17.63 4.51 4.67
C CYS A 156 -16.44 4.16 3.77
N VAL A 157 -15.55 3.30 4.25
CA VAL A 157 -14.40 2.80 3.50
C VAL A 157 -14.75 1.47 2.86
N VAL A 158 -14.55 1.36 1.57
CA VAL A 158 -14.91 0.17 0.79
C VAL A 158 -13.65 -0.62 0.45
N ASN A 159 -13.63 -1.91 0.77
CA ASN A 159 -12.65 -2.83 0.20
C ASN A 159 -13.15 -3.28 -1.17
N PRO A 160 -12.47 -2.90 -2.28
CA PRO A 160 -12.92 -3.22 -3.63
C PRO A 160 -12.45 -4.59 -4.13
N GLU A 161 -11.69 -5.35 -3.33
CA GLU A 161 -11.07 -6.59 -3.74
C GLU A 161 -12.07 -7.68 -4.12
N ASP A 162 -11.74 -8.44 -5.15
CA ASP A 162 -12.52 -9.56 -5.70
C ASP A 162 -13.97 -9.19 -6.13
N LYS A 163 -14.21 -7.92 -6.47
CA LYS A 163 -15.52 -7.37 -6.87
C LYS A 163 -15.37 -6.48 -8.10
N ALA A 164 -16.47 -6.30 -8.84
CA ALA A 164 -16.65 -5.17 -9.73
C ALA A 164 -17.41 -4.08 -8.96
N VAL A 165 -16.78 -2.92 -8.76
CA VAL A 165 -17.37 -1.78 -8.04
C VAL A 165 -17.54 -0.58 -8.97
N GLU A 166 -18.72 0.03 -8.96
CA GLU A 166 -18.94 1.29 -9.68
C GLU A 166 -18.34 2.45 -8.88
N ILE A 167 -17.44 3.20 -9.50
CA ILE A 167 -16.76 4.34 -8.86
C ILE A 167 -17.31 5.69 -9.30
N GLY A 168 -18.26 5.71 -10.21
CA GLY A 168 -18.97 6.88 -10.72
C GLY A 168 -18.84 7.11 -12.22
N GLU A 169 -19.77 7.87 -12.78
CA GLU A 169 -19.84 8.21 -14.21
C GLU A 169 -19.86 6.98 -15.16
N GLY A 170 -20.30 5.82 -14.64
CA GLY A 170 -20.37 4.56 -15.37
C GLY A 170 -19.04 3.82 -15.50
N HIS A 171 -18.01 4.24 -14.76
CA HIS A 171 -16.76 3.48 -14.65
C HIS A 171 -16.86 2.42 -13.57
N GLU A 172 -16.48 1.19 -13.92
CA GLU A 172 -16.35 0.08 -12.98
C GLU A 172 -14.88 -0.22 -12.73
N MET A 173 -14.55 -0.62 -11.52
CA MET A 173 -13.20 -1.00 -11.11
C MET A 173 -13.21 -2.43 -10.58
N ILE A 174 -12.23 -3.24 -11.01
CA ILE A 174 -11.87 -4.52 -10.40
C ILE A 174 -10.52 -4.42 -9.72
N SER A 175 -10.37 -5.12 -8.60
CA SER A 175 -9.19 -4.93 -7.76
C SER A 175 -8.68 -6.25 -7.19
N THR A 176 -7.35 -6.42 -7.16
CA THR A 176 -6.68 -7.47 -6.40
C THR A 176 -5.37 -6.99 -5.80
N GLY A 177 -5.16 -7.31 -4.52
CA GLY A 177 -3.92 -7.05 -3.82
C GLY A 177 -2.91 -8.20 -3.88
N PHE A 178 -3.26 -9.31 -4.50
CA PHE A 178 -2.32 -10.41 -4.69
C PHE A 178 -1.21 -10.06 -5.67
N SER A 179 0.00 -10.57 -5.39
CA SER A 179 1.14 -10.50 -6.30
C SER A 179 1.53 -11.90 -6.80
N ASN A 180 2.35 -11.93 -7.86
CA ASN A 180 3.17 -13.10 -8.19
C ASN A 180 4.20 -13.36 -7.08
N PRO A 181 4.81 -14.56 -7.03
CA PRO A 181 5.77 -14.91 -5.98
C PRO A 181 6.95 -13.96 -5.91
N THR A 182 7.29 -13.54 -4.69
CA THR A 182 8.46 -12.72 -4.38
C THR A 182 9.49 -13.51 -3.58
N PRO A 183 10.75 -13.05 -3.49
CA PRO A 183 11.75 -13.69 -2.64
C PRO A 183 11.44 -13.68 -1.14
N TRP A 184 10.47 -12.88 -0.71
CA TRP A 184 10.11 -12.72 0.71
C TRP A 184 8.96 -13.61 1.17
N HIS A 185 8.28 -14.31 0.24
CA HIS A 185 7.15 -15.20 0.56
C HIS A 185 6.10 -14.51 1.43
N THR A 186 5.58 -13.40 0.94
CA THR A 186 4.58 -12.60 1.64
C THR A 186 3.22 -13.29 1.73
N PRO A 187 2.33 -12.87 2.66
CA PRO A 187 1.09 -13.62 2.94
C PRO A 187 0.15 -13.80 1.75
N ARG A 188 0.15 -12.86 0.79
CA ARG A 188 -0.84 -12.83 -0.30
C ARG A 188 -0.18 -12.89 -1.66
N GLU A 189 0.66 -13.90 -1.85
CA GLU A 189 1.24 -14.29 -3.14
C GLU A 189 0.48 -15.50 -3.72
N CYS A 190 0.43 -15.59 -5.04
CA CYS A 190 -0.09 -16.76 -5.74
C CYS A 190 0.63 -16.96 -7.07
N SER A 191 0.45 -18.14 -7.69
CA SER A 191 1.04 -18.39 -9.01
C SER A 191 0.45 -17.47 -10.08
N GLU A 192 1.17 -17.30 -11.19
CA GLU A 192 0.70 -16.51 -12.31
C GLU A 192 -0.62 -17.05 -12.89
N GLU A 193 -0.79 -18.38 -12.88
CA GLU A 193 -2.01 -19.07 -13.32
C GLU A 193 -3.20 -18.74 -12.40
N GLU A 194 -2.98 -18.77 -11.09
CA GLU A 194 -4.01 -18.41 -10.09
C GLU A 194 -4.37 -16.94 -10.16
N LEU A 195 -3.37 -16.05 -10.32
CA LEU A 195 -3.58 -14.62 -10.46
C LEU A 195 -4.40 -14.32 -11.74
N LYS A 196 -4.04 -14.97 -12.87
CA LYS A 196 -4.80 -14.82 -14.12
C LYS A 196 -6.24 -15.29 -13.96
N ALA A 197 -6.47 -16.43 -13.31
CA ALA A 197 -7.82 -16.94 -13.05
C ALA A 197 -8.65 -16.01 -12.16
N LYS A 198 -8.03 -15.37 -11.13
CA LYS A 198 -8.67 -14.33 -10.32
C LYS A 198 -9.09 -13.14 -11.17
N ILE A 199 -8.18 -12.64 -11.99
CA ILE A 199 -8.44 -11.49 -12.88
C ILE A 199 -9.55 -11.80 -13.87
N ASP A 200 -9.54 -12.97 -14.53
CA ASP A 200 -10.54 -13.37 -15.51
C ASP A 200 -11.94 -13.48 -14.88
N ARG A 201 -12.02 -14.03 -13.68
CA ARG A 201 -13.28 -14.09 -12.93
C ARG A 201 -13.83 -12.71 -12.64
N MET A 202 -13.00 -11.77 -12.23
CA MET A 202 -13.42 -10.40 -11.97
C MET A 202 -13.78 -9.64 -13.26
N ALA A 203 -12.99 -9.82 -14.33
CA ALA A 203 -13.25 -9.19 -15.62
C ALA A 203 -14.60 -9.62 -16.20
N ALA A 204 -15.04 -10.86 -15.96
CA ALA A 204 -16.36 -11.36 -16.36
C ALA A 204 -17.53 -10.69 -15.62
N MET A 205 -17.29 -9.98 -14.52
CA MET A 205 -18.31 -9.22 -13.79
C MET A 205 -18.56 -7.83 -14.38
N LEU A 206 -17.63 -7.32 -15.21
CA LEU A 206 -17.68 -5.97 -15.76
C LEU A 206 -18.71 -5.88 -16.91
N LYS A 207 -19.48 -4.81 -16.92
CA LYS A 207 -20.43 -4.50 -18.00
C LYS A 207 -19.73 -3.94 -19.25
N ASP A 208 -18.70 -3.10 -19.03
CA ASP A 208 -17.91 -2.49 -20.10
C ASP A 208 -16.42 -2.50 -19.74
N VAL A 209 -15.74 -3.58 -20.11
CA VAL A 209 -14.31 -3.77 -19.86
C VAL A 209 -13.45 -2.64 -20.44
N LYS A 210 -13.83 -2.10 -21.61
CA LYS A 210 -13.04 -1.04 -22.29
C LYS A 210 -13.11 0.30 -21.57
N ASN A 211 -14.08 0.48 -20.69
CA ASN A 211 -14.28 1.67 -19.87
C ASN A 211 -13.99 1.42 -18.39
N SER A 212 -13.41 0.27 -18.08
CA SER A 212 -13.11 -0.14 -16.71
C SER A 212 -11.71 0.25 -16.26
N ILE A 213 -11.48 0.09 -14.95
CA ILE A 213 -10.21 0.30 -14.28
C ILE A 213 -9.76 -1.04 -13.70
N PHE A 214 -8.52 -1.43 -14.02
CA PHE A 214 -7.85 -2.55 -13.39
C PHE A 214 -6.92 -2.02 -12.29
N ASN A 215 -7.33 -2.21 -11.05
CA ASN A 215 -6.59 -1.80 -9.85
C ASN A 215 -5.89 -3.02 -9.25
N PHE A 216 -4.74 -3.36 -9.81
CA PHE A 216 -3.96 -4.53 -9.40
C PHE A 216 -2.67 -4.09 -8.74
N HIS A 217 -2.46 -4.51 -7.49
CA HIS A 217 -1.30 -4.09 -6.72
C HIS A 217 0.01 -4.37 -7.46
N CYS A 218 0.18 -5.62 -7.96
CA CYS A 218 1.35 -5.99 -8.74
C CYS A 218 1.35 -5.33 -10.13
N PRO A 219 2.46 -4.72 -10.59
CA PRO A 219 2.57 -4.12 -11.93
C PRO A 219 2.76 -5.16 -13.03
N PRO A 220 2.43 -4.82 -14.31
CA PRO A 220 2.64 -5.70 -15.46
C PRO A 220 4.12 -5.91 -15.76
N PHE A 221 4.50 -7.16 -16.05
CA PHE A 221 5.88 -7.59 -16.28
C PHE A 221 6.54 -6.89 -17.46
N GLY A 222 7.79 -6.45 -17.29
CA GLY A 222 8.67 -5.95 -18.38
C GLY A 222 8.28 -4.60 -18.95
N THR A 223 7.47 -3.83 -18.24
CA THR A 223 6.94 -2.54 -18.72
C THR A 223 7.72 -1.32 -18.20
N GLY A 224 8.68 -1.52 -17.31
CA GLY A 224 9.40 -0.45 -16.62
C GLY A 224 8.71 0.03 -15.34
N LEU A 225 7.42 -0.29 -15.15
CA LEU A 225 6.71 -0.06 -13.89
C LEU A 225 7.08 -1.08 -12.79
N ASP A 226 7.86 -2.06 -13.16
CA ASP A 226 8.21 -3.25 -12.38
C ASP A 226 9.71 -3.46 -12.25
N THR A 227 10.51 -2.44 -12.45
CA THR A 227 11.97 -2.54 -12.44
C THR A 227 12.51 -2.47 -11.02
N ALA A 228 13.09 -3.56 -10.52
CA ALA A 228 13.68 -3.63 -9.19
C ALA A 228 15.15 -4.08 -9.23
N PRO A 229 15.94 -3.83 -8.15
CA PRO A 229 17.27 -4.37 -8.03
C PRO A 229 17.25 -5.90 -8.08
N LYS A 230 18.13 -6.50 -8.89
CA LYS A 230 18.34 -7.94 -8.88
C LYS A 230 18.94 -8.35 -7.54
N LEU A 231 18.34 -9.34 -6.90
CA LEU A 231 18.84 -9.91 -5.65
C LEU A 231 19.61 -11.22 -5.89
N ASP A 232 20.63 -11.45 -5.07
CA ASP A 232 21.29 -12.76 -4.98
C ASP A 232 20.51 -13.71 -4.03
N LYS A 233 21.06 -14.92 -3.84
CA LYS A 233 20.45 -15.93 -2.94
C LYS A 233 20.35 -15.51 -1.48
N ASP A 234 21.12 -14.49 -1.05
CA ASP A 234 21.13 -13.96 0.31
C ASP A 234 20.30 -12.66 0.40
N LEU A 235 19.46 -12.37 -0.60
CA LEU A 235 18.61 -11.19 -0.74
C LEU A 235 19.40 -9.87 -0.77
N ARG A 236 20.65 -9.89 -1.26
CA ARG A 236 21.47 -8.70 -1.40
C ARG A 236 21.43 -8.19 -2.83
N PRO A 237 21.37 -6.86 -3.04
CA PRO A 237 21.42 -6.29 -4.37
C PRO A 237 22.71 -6.67 -5.12
N VAL A 238 22.55 -7.12 -6.35
CA VAL A 238 23.69 -7.49 -7.22
C VAL A 238 24.22 -6.22 -7.89
N VAL A 239 25.52 -6.00 -7.76
CA VAL A 239 26.26 -4.91 -8.44
C VAL A 239 27.11 -5.49 -9.56
N ALA A 240 27.02 -4.95 -10.77
CA ALA A 240 27.88 -5.29 -11.89
C ALA A 240 28.47 -3.99 -12.46
N THR A 241 29.77 -3.97 -12.71
CA THR A 241 30.51 -2.80 -13.24
C THR A 241 30.31 -1.49 -12.44
N GLY A 242 30.04 -1.61 -11.12
CA GLY A 242 29.82 -0.46 -10.22
C GLY A 242 28.37 0.05 -10.18
N GLU A 243 27.45 -0.55 -10.91
CA GLU A 243 26.03 -0.18 -10.93
C GLU A 243 25.13 -1.32 -10.43
N LEU A 244 24.02 -0.96 -9.82
CA LEU A 244 23.00 -1.93 -9.42
C LEU A 244 22.36 -2.56 -10.65
N MET A 245 22.44 -3.88 -10.75
CA MET A 245 21.67 -4.62 -11.76
C MET A 245 20.18 -4.50 -11.46
N LYS A 246 19.41 -4.12 -12.47
CA LYS A 246 17.95 -4.03 -12.39
C LYS A 246 17.30 -5.05 -13.32
N ILE A 247 16.21 -5.64 -12.89
CA ILE A 247 15.43 -6.63 -13.64
C ILE A 247 13.93 -6.34 -13.51
N PRO A 248 13.11 -6.76 -14.48
CA PRO A 248 11.66 -6.75 -14.34
C PRO A 248 11.24 -7.84 -13.34
N VAL A 249 10.29 -7.50 -12.45
CA VAL A 249 9.80 -8.40 -11.39
C VAL A 249 8.27 -8.43 -11.30
N GLY A 250 7.58 -7.74 -12.19
CA GLY A 250 6.11 -7.69 -12.25
C GLY A 250 5.48 -9.01 -12.67
N SER A 251 4.15 -9.01 -12.79
CA SER A 251 3.37 -10.20 -13.13
C SER A 251 3.11 -10.33 -14.63
N THR A 252 3.39 -11.51 -15.17
CA THR A 252 3.03 -11.87 -16.54
C THR A 252 1.52 -12.07 -16.71
N ALA A 253 0.80 -12.48 -15.68
CA ALA A 253 -0.65 -12.59 -15.67
C ALA A 253 -1.31 -11.21 -15.76
N VAL A 254 -0.78 -10.21 -15.04
CA VAL A 254 -1.26 -8.82 -15.12
C VAL A 254 -0.99 -8.24 -16.49
N LEU A 255 0.21 -8.42 -17.05
CA LEU A 255 0.51 -7.98 -18.40
C LEU A 255 -0.46 -8.58 -19.41
N LYS A 256 -0.61 -9.91 -19.38
CA LYS A 256 -1.51 -10.63 -20.29
C LYS A 256 -2.96 -10.19 -20.17
N ALA A 257 -3.43 -9.94 -18.94
CA ALA A 257 -4.78 -9.44 -18.72
C ALA A 257 -4.99 -8.04 -19.33
N ILE A 258 -4.03 -7.15 -19.17
CA ILE A 258 -4.10 -5.81 -19.77
C ILE A 258 -4.09 -5.89 -21.29
N GLU A 259 -3.25 -6.75 -21.88
CA GLU A 259 -3.19 -6.97 -23.33
C GLU A 259 -4.49 -7.52 -23.90
N ASP A 260 -5.10 -8.51 -23.22
CA ASP A 260 -6.31 -9.19 -23.69
C ASP A 260 -7.56 -8.31 -23.51
N TYR A 261 -7.71 -7.70 -22.35
CA TYR A 261 -8.91 -6.97 -21.97
C TYR A 261 -8.90 -5.51 -22.40
N GLN A 262 -7.72 -4.87 -22.45
CA GLN A 262 -7.54 -3.46 -22.80
C GLN A 262 -8.48 -2.54 -22.00
N PRO A 263 -8.44 -2.55 -20.64
CA PRO A 263 -9.21 -1.61 -19.83
C PRO A 263 -8.80 -0.17 -20.13
N LEU A 264 -9.57 0.80 -19.64
CA LEU A 264 -9.23 2.22 -19.81
C LEU A 264 -7.94 2.57 -19.08
N VAL A 265 -7.78 2.07 -17.84
CA VAL A 265 -6.65 2.38 -16.95
C VAL A 265 -6.20 1.13 -16.20
N GLY A 266 -4.89 0.99 -16.04
CA GLY A 266 -4.23 0.10 -15.08
C GLY A 266 -3.59 0.89 -13.94
N MET A 267 -3.93 0.58 -12.70
CA MET A 267 -3.37 1.22 -11.49
C MET A 267 -2.58 0.19 -10.69
N HIS A 268 -1.29 0.50 -10.39
CA HIS A 268 -0.35 -0.42 -9.78
C HIS A 268 0.50 0.25 -8.69
N GLY A 269 1.14 -0.56 -7.85
CA GLY A 269 2.10 -0.22 -6.82
C GLY A 269 3.18 -1.28 -6.69
N HIS A 270 3.43 -1.78 -5.46
CA HIS A 270 4.29 -2.91 -5.13
C HIS A 270 5.79 -2.67 -5.36
N ILE A 271 6.19 -2.10 -6.50
CA ILE A 271 7.59 -1.79 -6.81
C ILE A 271 7.83 -0.30 -6.57
N HIS A 272 8.25 0.03 -5.35
CA HIS A 272 8.35 1.39 -4.84
C HIS A 272 9.27 2.29 -5.65
N GLU A 273 10.36 1.72 -6.14
CA GLU A 273 11.41 2.42 -6.89
C GLU A 273 11.12 2.61 -8.38
N SER A 274 9.95 2.17 -8.85
CA SER A 274 9.56 2.25 -10.27
C SER A 274 8.29 3.06 -10.50
N PRO A 275 8.17 4.29 -9.94
CA PRO A 275 7.07 5.18 -10.30
C PRO A 275 7.15 5.52 -11.80
N GLY A 276 6.00 5.56 -12.44
CA GLY A 276 5.97 5.90 -13.86
C GLY A 276 4.63 5.62 -14.52
N GLU A 277 4.59 5.91 -15.81
CA GLU A 277 3.45 5.70 -16.69
C GLU A 277 3.90 4.99 -17.97
N VAL A 278 3.10 4.04 -18.44
CA VAL A 278 3.32 3.33 -19.70
C VAL A 278 2.00 3.06 -20.41
N LYS A 279 2.02 3.00 -21.72
CA LYS A 279 0.87 2.65 -22.53
C LYS A 279 1.03 1.22 -23.07
N ILE A 280 0.07 0.33 -22.74
CA ILE A 280 0.01 -1.04 -23.22
C ILE A 280 -1.23 -1.15 -24.14
N GLY A 281 -0.99 -1.17 -25.45
CA GLY A 281 -2.08 -1.08 -26.41
C GLY A 281 -2.87 0.23 -26.28
N LYS A 282 -4.11 0.17 -25.81
CA LYS A 282 -4.97 1.36 -25.56
C LYS A 282 -4.98 1.75 -24.06
N THR A 283 -4.55 0.88 -23.17
CA THR A 283 -4.58 1.08 -21.73
C THR A 283 -3.42 1.94 -21.27
N ILE A 284 -3.68 2.94 -20.43
CA ILE A 284 -2.66 3.69 -19.70
C ILE A 284 -2.47 3.03 -18.35
N CYS A 285 -1.27 2.54 -18.08
CA CYS A 285 -0.88 1.92 -16.82
C CYS A 285 0.11 2.82 -16.08
N PHE A 286 0.00 2.89 -14.76
CA PHE A 286 0.96 3.62 -13.94
C PHE A 286 1.22 2.92 -12.61
N ASN A 287 2.41 3.16 -12.07
CA ASN A 287 2.81 2.80 -10.72
C ASN A 287 3.07 4.10 -9.96
N ALA A 288 2.42 4.28 -8.81
CA ALA A 288 2.60 5.49 -8.00
C ALA A 288 3.99 5.55 -7.35
N GLY A 289 4.61 4.40 -7.09
CA GLY A 289 5.80 4.30 -6.26
C GLY A 289 5.52 4.62 -4.80
N SER A 290 6.54 4.52 -3.95
CA SER A 290 6.40 4.84 -2.54
C SER A 290 7.68 5.37 -1.92
N GLU A 291 7.55 6.36 -1.05
CA GLU A 291 8.58 6.88 -0.14
C GLU A 291 8.04 7.03 1.29
N TYR A 292 7.23 6.07 1.71
CA TYR A 292 6.54 6.11 2.99
C TYR A 292 7.48 6.35 4.19
N GLN A 293 8.71 5.80 4.17
CA GLN A 293 9.68 5.97 5.25
C GLN A 293 10.13 7.43 5.41
N SER A 294 10.15 8.19 4.32
CA SER A 294 10.41 9.64 4.35
C SER A 294 9.16 10.45 4.68
N GLY A 295 8.02 9.79 4.87
CA GLY A 295 6.73 10.42 5.07
C GLY A 295 6.19 11.12 3.84
N ILE A 296 6.74 10.86 2.65
CA ILE A 296 6.29 11.42 1.37
C ILE A 296 5.21 10.48 0.80
N LEU A 297 4.03 11.02 0.57
CA LEU A 297 2.95 10.34 -0.11
C LEU A 297 3.04 10.59 -1.60
N ARG A 298 3.37 9.56 -2.37
CA ARG A 298 3.30 9.57 -3.83
C ARG A 298 1.94 9.11 -4.32
N GLY A 299 1.49 9.64 -5.42
CA GLY A 299 0.20 9.28 -5.99
C GLY A 299 -0.05 9.84 -7.36
N TYR A 300 -1.21 9.49 -7.91
CA TYR A 300 -1.71 10.02 -9.18
C TYR A 300 -3.05 10.72 -9.01
N VAL A 301 -3.21 11.87 -9.65
CA VAL A 301 -4.51 12.49 -9.89
C VAL A 301 -4.95 12.16 -11.31
N ILE A 302 -6.08 11.47 -11.43
CA ILE A 302 -6.57 10.94 -12.70
C ILE A 302 -7.94 11.51 -12.97
N ASP A 303 -8.10 12.16 -14.13
CA ASP A 303 -9.39 12.64 -14.63
C ASP A 303 -9.90 11.68 -15.71
N LEU A 304 -11.05 11.06 -15.44
CA LEU A 304 -11.72 10.20 -16.40
C LEU A 304 -12.98 10.88 -16.95
N GLU A 305 -13.09 10.90 -18.25
CA GLU A 305 -14.32 11.16 -18.98
C GLU A 305 -14.78 9.84 -19.60
N LYS A 306 -16.03 9.78 -20.05
CA LYS A 306 -16.55 8.59 -20.72
C LYS A 306 -15.58 8.14 -21.82
N ASN A 307 -15.09 6.91 -21.72
CA ASN A 307 -14.21 6.23 -22.68
C ASN A 307 -12.80 6.84 -22.88
N LYS A 308 -12.34 7.75 -22.02
CA LYS A 308 -10.97 8.28 -22.13
C LYS A 308 -10.40 8.78 -20.80
N VAL A 309 -9.11 8.65 -20.67
CA VAL A 309 -8.31 9.38 -19.68
C VAL A 309 -8.09 10.79 -20.22
N LYS A 310 -8.57 11.80 -19.49
CA LYS A 310 -8.38 13.20 -19.85
C LYS A 310 -7.04 13.73 -19.37
N GLN A 311 -6.66 13.35 -18.15
CA GLN A 311 -5.42 13.77 -17.53
C GLN A 311 -4.98 12.71 -16.54
N CYS A 312 -3.66 12.51 -16.47
CA CYS A 312 -2.99 11.73 -15.45
C CYS A 312 -1.80 12.56 -14.96
N LEU A 313 -1.69 12.79 -13.66
CA LEU A 313 -0.64 13.65 -13.09
C LEU A 313 -0.06 12.96 -11.85
N HIS A 314 1.24 12.64 -11.90
CA HIS A 314 1.98 12.19 -10.73
C HIS A 314 2.14 13.35 -9.74
N VAL A 315 1.87 13.11 -8.47
CA VAL A 315 1.91 14.11 -7.39
C VAL A 315 2.60 13.56 -6.15
N GLU A 316 3.22 14.45 -5.40
CA GLU A 316 3.86 14.17 -4.12
C GLU A 316 3.33 15.13 -3.06
N ALA A 317 3.22 14.66 -1.81
CA ALA A 317 2.73 15.45 -0.69
C ALA A 317 3.59 15.22 0.58
#